data_eb0a61512cde743f5434c45fe2b94532
#
_entry.id   eb0a61512cde743f5434c45fe2b94532
#
_cell.length_a   1.000
_cell.length_b   1.000
_cell.length_c   1.000
_cell.angle_alpha   90.00
_cell.angle_beta   90.00
_cell.angle_gamma   90.00
#
_symmetry.space_group_name_H-M   'P 1'
#
loop_
_entity.id
_entity.type
_entity.pdbx_description
1 polymer ?
#
loop_
_entity_poly.entity_id
_entity_poly.type
_entity_poly.pdbx_seq_one_letter_code
_entity_poly.pdbx_strand_id
1 'polypeptide(L)'
;MKKFIFCFAVIGIALFANAATVDTVNIYSNAMHKNIKCVVIRPDSYKNNKNFYPVVYLLHGYSGDFSNWIKKVPLLKKEVDDLQLIIVCPDGNFSGWYLDSPVDPSMRYETYIAKEVPAYIDLHYHTIKNRKARAITGLSMGGHGGLFLGFRHADFFGACGSMSGVTDLYFTRNKYDLMKRIGDTIKNADNWKNYSVINVIDNYPKDSLAIIFDCGNEDPFAGINRELHQKMLKLKIPHDYTERPGTHNWDYWGNAVQYQLLFFRNYFNKANTRK
;
A
#
# COMPACT_ATOMS: atom_id res chain seq x y z
N MET A 1 -43.84 47.54 36.85
CA MET A 1 -42.57 46.86 36.55
C MET A 1 -42.78 45.87 35.42
N LYS A 2 -42.38 46.18 34.18
CA LYS A 2 -42.49 45.29 33.02
C LYS A 2 -41.22 44.43 32.96
N LYS A 3 -41.34 43.09 33.07
CA LYS A 3 -40.20 42.15 32.93
C LYS A 3 -40.01 41.90 31.43
N PHE A 4 -38.85 42.32 30.88
CA PHE A 4 -38.40 41.92 29.53
C PHE A 4 -37.73 40.55 29.59
N ILE A 5 -38.33 39.58 28.93
CA ILE A 5 -37.73 38.26 28.74
C ILE A 5 -36.90 38.34 27.45
N PHE A 6 -35.57 38.23 27.57
CA PHE A 6 -34.66 38.11 26.43
C PHE A 6 -34.56 36.63 26.06
N CYS A 7 -35.20 36.25 24.93
CA CYS A 7 -34.96 34.93 24.34
C CYS A 7 -33.66 34.98 23.54
N PHE A 8 -32.64 34.28 24.02
CA PHE A 8 -31.43 33.99 23.23
C PHE A 8 -31.74 32.87 22.25
N ALA A 9 -31.86 33.18 20.95
CA ALA A 9 -31.89 32.18 19.92
C ALA A 9 -30.46 31.67 19.66
N VAL A 10 -30.18 30.43 20.08
CA VAL A 10 -28.93 29.75 19.75
C VAL A 10 -29.06 29.26 18.32
N ILE A 11 -28.44 29.98 17.38
CA ILE A 11 -28.30 29.54 16.00
C ILE A 11 -27.21 28.46 15.97
N GLY A 12 -27.64 27.22 15.96
CA GLY A 12 -26.74 26.07 15.73
C GLY A 12 -26.21 26.10 14.31
N ILE A 13 -24.96 26.52 14.12
CA ILE A 13 -24.25 26.36 12.85
C ILE A 13 -23.97 24.87 12.69
N ALA A 14 -24.74 24.18 11.86
CA ALA A 14 -24.41 22.82 11.42
C ALA A 14 -23.14 22.90 10.55
N LEU A 15 -22.00 22.65 11.16
CA LEU A 15 -20.77 22.39 10.42
C LEU A 15 -20.97 21.08 9.69
N PHE A 16 -21.26 21.14 8.39
CA PHE A 16 -21.13 19.97 7.53
C PHE A 16 -19.67 19.57 7.54
N ALA A 17 -19.36 18.52 8.32
CA ALA A 17 -18.06 17.90 8.27
C ALA A 17 -17.91 17.26 6.88
N ASN A 18 -17.26 17.96 5.99
CA ASN A 18 -16.84 17.40 4.72
C ASN A 18 -15.87 16.24 5.02
N ALA A 19 -16.02 15.12 4.33
CA ALA A 19 -15.20 13.93 4.54
C ALA A 19 -14.75 13.36 3.20
N ALA A 20 -13.59 12.72 3.23
CA ALA A 20 -13.04 12.00 2.09
C ALA A 20 -14.09 11.10 1.43
N THR A 21 -14.10 11.09 0.11
CA THR A 21 -15.02 10.29 -0.71
C THR A 21 -14.41 8.93 -1.01
N VAL A 22 -15.23 7.89 -0.96
CA VAL A 22 -14.83 6.51 -1.25
C VAL A 22 -15.58 6.03 -2.49
N ASP A 23 -14.84 5.74 -3.55
CA ASP A 23 -15.37 5.13 -4.77
C ASP A 23 -15.03 3.64 -4.79
N THR A 24 -15.92 2.83 -5.35
CA THR A 24 -15.61 1.45 -5.74
C THR A 24 -15.72 1.36 -7.24
N VAL A 25 -14.63 1.01 -7.89
CA VAL A 25 -14.54 0.91 -9.36
C VAL A 25 -14.20 -0.51 -9.79
N ASN A 26 -14.55 -0.84 -11.03
CA ASN A 26 -14.10 -2.07 -11.68
C ASN A 26 -13.03 -1.69 -12.71
N ILE A 27 -11.84 -2.26 -12.56
CA ILE A 27 -10.73 -2.08 -13.48
C ILE A 27 -10.58 -3.36 -14.29
N TYR A 28 -10.72 -3.25 -15.61
CA TYR A 28 -10.52 -4.40 -16.49
C TYR A 28 -9.03 -4.71 -16.62
N SER A 29 -8.64 -5.94 -16.28
CA SER A 29 -7.30 -6.43 -16.52
C SER A 29 -7.22 -7.09 -17.90
N ASN A 30 -6.44 -6.51 -18.79
CA ASN A 30 -6.14 -7.12 -20.10
C ASN A 30 -5.27 -8.38 -19.94
N ALA A 31 -4.35 -8.36 -18.97
CA ALA A 31 -3.46 -9.49 -18.71
C ALA A 31 -4.20 -10.72 -18.15
N MET A 32 -5.36 -10.54 -17.52
CA MET A 32 -6.15 -11.62 -16.89
C MET A 32 -7.57 -11.75 -17.48
N HIS A 33 -7.95 -10.92 -18.45
CA HIS A 33 -9.26 -10.90 -19.13
C HIS A 33 -10.45 -10.88 -18.18
N LYS A 34 -10.39 -10.05 -17.11
CA LYS A 34 -11.46 -9.94 -16.11
C LYS A 34 -11.55 -8.56 -15.48
N ASN A 35 -12.74 -8.21 -14.99
CA ASN A 35 -12.95 -7.03 -14.16
C ASN A 35 -12.54 -7.32 -12.72
N ILE A 36 -11.78 -6.43 -12.12
CA ILE A 36 -11.27 -6.54 -10.75
C ILE A 36 -11.65 -5.28 -9.99
N LYS A 37 -12.22 -5.44 -8.81
CA LYS A 37 -12.66 -4.32 -7.97
C LYS A 37 -11.48 -3.58 -7.35
N CYS A 38 -11.67 -2.29 -7.16
CA CYS A 38 -10.70 -1.41 -6.52
C CYS A 38 -11.45 -0.33 -5.74
N VAL A 39 -11.01 -0.03 -4.51
CA VAL A 39 -11.47 1.15 -3.77
C VAL A 39 -10.51 2.29 -4.01
N VAL A 40 -11.06 3.49 -4.22
CA VAL A 40 -10.31 4.75 -4.33
C VAL A 40 -10.84 5.72 -3.29
N ILE A 41 -9.96 6.20 -2.41
CA ILE A 41 -10.28 7.17 -1.35
C ILE A 41 -9.68 8.51 -1.76
N ARG A 42 -10.53 9.53 -1.92
CA ARG A 42 -10.14 10.88 -2.36
C ARG A 42 -10.40 11.89 -1.26
N PRO A 43 -9.53 12.90 -1.06
CA PRO A 43 -9.77 13.98 -0.10
C PRO A 43 -11.01 14.79 -0.47
N ASP A 44 -11.66 15.39 0.51
CA ASP A 44 -12.85 16.23 0.27
C ASP A 44 -12.55 17.42 -0.64
N SER A 45 -11.33 17.99 -0.53
CA SER A 45 -10.84 19.06 -1.39
C SER A 45 -10.85 18.71 -2.89
N TYR A 46 -10.87 17.42 -3.24
CA TYR A 46 -10.92 16.94 -4.62
C TYR A 46 -12.16 17.42 -5.37
N LYS A 47 -13.30 17.60 -4.70
CA LYS A 47 -14.58 17.98 -5.31
C LYS A 47 -14.56 19.41 -5.90
N ASN A 48 -13.84 20.32 -5.26
CA ASN A 48 -13.94 21.75 -5.49
C ASN A 48 -12.70 22.36 -6.14
N ASN A 49 -11.70 21.57 -6.48
CA ASN A 49 -10.48 22.08 -7.09
C ASN A 49 -9.99 21.19 -8.25
N LYS A 50 -9.10 21.76 -9.06
CA LYS A 50 -8.44 21.06 -10.16
C LYS A 50 -7.01 20.60 -9.80
N ASN A 51 -6.71 20.54 -8.51
CA ASN A 51 -5.39 20.13 -8.05
C ASN A 51 -5.14 18.64 -8.36
N PHE A 52 -3.89 18.31 -8.58
CA PHE A 52 -3.44 16.95 -8.74
C PHE A 52 -2.85 16.44 -7.42
N TYR A 53 -3.10 15.18 -7.12
CA TYR A 53 -2.75 14.57 -5.83
C TYR A 53 -1.72 13.47 -6.00
N PRO A 54 -0.80 13.29 -5.04
CA PRO A 54 0.04 12.09 -4.98
C PRO A 54 -0.81 10.86 -4.63
N VAL A 55 -0.32 9.68 -4.99
CA VAL A 55 -1.06 8.42 -4.87
C VAL A 55 -0.30 7.42 -4.03
N VAL A 56 -0.99 6.77 -3.09
CA VAL A 56 -0.51 5.60 -2.36
C VAL A 56 -1.35 4.38 -2.75
N TYR A 57 -0.72 3.37 -3.33
CA TYR A 57 -1.32 2.06 -3.59
C TYR A 57 -1.18 1.21 -2.33
N LEU A 58 -2.33 0.82 -1.73
CA LEU A 58 -2.41 0.18 -0.42
C LEU A 58 -2.97 -1.25 -0.54
N LEU A 59 -2.10 -2.23 -0.40
CA LEU A 59 -2.35 -3.63 -0.70
C LEU A 59 -2.88 -4.40 0.52
N HIS A 60 -3.88 -5.27 0.32
CA HIS A 60 -4.43 -6.13 1.37
C HIS A 60 -3.58 -7.39 1.61
N GLY A 61 -3.86 -8.12 2.69
CA GLY A 61 -3.21 -9.38 3.03
C GLY A 61 -3.85 -10.62 2.38
N TYR A 62 -3.28 -11.79 2.63
CA TYR A 62 -3.86 -13.08 2.24
C TYR A 62 -5.30 -13.22 2.73
N SER A 63 -6.15 -13.84 1.93
CA SER A 63 -7.60 -13.98 2.12
C SER A 63 -8.40 -12.67 2.21
N GLY A 64 -7.76 -11.54 1.96
CA GLY A 64 -8.42 -10.24 1.92
C GLY A 64 -9.00 -9.89 0.56
N ASP A 65 -9.53 -8.65 0.48
CA ASP A 65 -10.09 -8.05 -0.72
C ASP A 65 -9.87 -6.53 -0.76
N PHE A 66 -10.27 -5.89 -1.87
CA PHE A 66 -10.20 -4.45 -2.10
C PHE A 66 -10.85 -3.59 -1.01
N SER A 67 -11.79 -4.11 -0.23
CA SER A 67 -12.57 -3.36 0.76
C SER A 67 -12.01 -3.45 2.18
N ASN A 68 -11.02 -4.32 2.41
CA ASN A 68 -10.53 -4.61 3.77
C ASN A 68 -10.03 -3.35 4.47
N TRP A 69 -9.20 -2.55 3.81
CA TRP A 69 -8.62 -1.36 4.40
C TRP A 69 -9.68 -0.36 4.86
N ILE A 70 -10.64 -0.04 4.00
CA ILE A 70 -11.66 0.97 4.35
C ILE A 70 -12.64 0.47 5.41
N LYS A 71 -12.89 -0.85 5.46
CA LYS A 71 -13.76 -1.45 6.48
C LYS A 71 -13.07 -1.59 7.84
N LYS A 72 -11.78 -1.95 7.86
CA LYS A 72 -11.04 -2.25 9.08
C LYS A 72 -10.34 -1.03 9.68
N VAL A 73 -10.04 -0.03 8.85
CA VAL A 73 -9.33 1.20 9.25
C VAL A 73 -10.12 2.43 8.76
N PRO A 74 -11.29 2.75 9.36
CA PRO A 74 -12.10 3.90 8.96
C PRO A 74 -11.36 5.24 9.02
N LEU A 75 -10.29 5.31 9.84
CA LEU A 75 -9.41 6.46 9.99
C LEU A 75 -8.74 6.87 8.67
N LEU A 76 -8.60 5.97 7.70
CA LEU A 76 -8.02 6.30 6.38
C LEU A 76 -8.70 7.47 5.69
N LYS A 77 -9.99 7.71 5.91
CA LYS A 77 -10.69 8.89 5.38
C LYS A 77 -10.09 10.18 5.92
N LYS A 78 -9.86 10.22 7.23
CA LYS A 78 -9.24 11.38 7.87
C LYS A 78 -7.79 11.57 7.40
N GLU A 79 -7.03 10.49 7.32
CA GLU A 79 -5.64 10.53 6.83
C GLU A 79 -5.55 11.09 5.40
N VAL A 80 -6.47 10.68 4.51
CA VAL A 80 -6.55 11.18 3.14
C VAL A 80 -6.83 12.69 3.12
N ASP A 81 -7.74 13.18 3.98
CA ASP A 81 -8.05 14.61 4.09
C ASP A 81 -6.88 15.40 4.68
N ASP A 82 -6.27 14.92 5.77
CA ASP A 82 -5.16 15.62 6.43
C ASP A 82 -3.89 15.67 5.57
N LEU A 83 -3.59 14.55 4.91
CA LEU A 83 -2.37 14.41 4.12
C LEU A 83 -2.52 14.83 2.66
N GLN A 84 -3.74 15.14 2.21
CA GLN A 84 -4.03 15.60 0.84
C GLN A 84 -3.42 14.67 -0.22
N LEU A 85 -3.78 13.38 -0.18
CA LEU A 85 -3.35 12.34 -1.11
C LEU A 85 -4.53 11.43 -1.49
N ILE A 86 -4.35 10.62 -2.52
CA ILE A 86 -5.32 9.59 -2.93
C ILE A 86 -4.78 8.24 -2.46
N ILE A 87 -5.65 7.41 -1.84
CA ILE A 87 -5.35 6.01 -1.55
C ILE A 87 -6.11 5.13 -2.54
N VAL A 88 -5.40 4.16 -3.12
CA VAL A 88 -5.92 3.17 -4.06
C VAL A 88 -5.74 1.79 -3.46
N CYS A 89 -6.85 1.06 -3.22
CA CYS A 89 -6.86 -0.28 -2.64
C CYS A 89 -7.35 -1.29 -3.69
N PRO A 90 -6.48 -1.81 -4.56
CA PRO A 90 -6.85 -2.79 -5.56
C PRO A 90 -7.05 -4.18 -4.93
N ASP A 91 -7.92 -4.99 -5.53
CA ASP A 91 -8.03 -6.40 -5.19
C ASP A 91 -6.81 -7.16 -5.73
N GLY A 92 -6.09 -7.86 -4.85
CA GLY A 92 -4.93 -8.68 -5.15
C GLY A 92 -5.25 -10.18 -5.21
N ASN A 93 -6.55 -10.56 -5.24
CA ASN A 93 -7.04 -11.93 -5.10
C ASN A 93 -6.76 -12.53 -3.70
N PHE A 94 -7.49 -13.59 -3.37
CA PHE A 94 -7.34 -14.32 -2.10
C PHE A 94 -5.90 -14.69 -1.78
N SER A 95 -5.11 -15.10 -2.79
CA SER A 95 -3.72 -15.55 -2.67
C SER A 95 -2.87 -15.19 -3.90
N GLY A 96 -3.06 -13.98 -4.47
CA GLY A 96 -2.35 -13.56 -5.68
C GLY A 96 -0.90 -13.15 -5.46
N TRP A 97 -0.51 -12.86 -4.22
CA TRP A 97 0.85 -12.47 -3.81
C TRP A 97 1.45 -11.30 -4.58
N TYR A 98 0.62 -10.62 -5.37
CA TYR A 98 1.02 -9.46 -6.18
C TYR A 98 2.17 -9.75 -7.16
N LEU A 99 2.21 -10.97 -7.67
CA LEU A 99 3.21 -11.43 -8.63
C LEU A 99 2.54 -11.95 -9.91
N ASP A 100 3.30 -11.95 -11.00
CA ASP A 100 2.94 -12.67 -12.21
C ASP A 100 3.42 -14.12 -12.02
N SER A 101 2.46 -15.03 -11.82
CA SER A 101 2.79 -16.40 -11.49
C SER A 101 3.57 -17.08 -12.62
N PRO A 102 4.72 -17.69 -12.32
CA PRO A 102 5.49 -18.44 -13.32
C PRO A 102 4.89 -19.81 -13.65
N VAL A 103 3.87 -20.26 -12.90
CA VAL A 103 3.25 -21.59 -13.03
C VAL A 103 1.74 -21.52 -13.31
N ASP A 104 1.12 -20.36 -13.14
CA ASP A 104 -0.31 -20.13 -13.41
C ASP A 104 -0.49 -18.86 -14.24
N PRO A 105 -0.62 -18.97 -15.57
CA PRO A 105 -0.72 -17.80 -16.45
C PRO A 105 -1.99 -16.96 -16.26
N SER A 106 -2.99 -17.45 -15.53
CA SER A 106 -4.20 -16.70 -15.17
C SER A 106 -3.99 -15.72 -14.02
N MET A 107 -2.82 -15.77 -13.36
CA MET A 107 -2.46 -14.97 -12.19
C MET A 107 -1.36 -13.97 -12.54
N ARG A 108 -1.76 -12.81 -13.09
CA ARG A 108 -0.87 -11.75 -13.57
C ARG A 108 -0.99 -10.49 -12.71
N TYR A 109 -0.86 -10.65 -11.39
CA TYR A 109 -1.12 -9.55 -10.44
C TYR A 109 0.02 -8.53 -10.33
N GLU A 110 1.28 -8.85 -10.68
CA GLU A 110 2.34 -7.85 -10.83
C GLU A 110 1.99 -6.89 -11.99
N THR A 111 1.67 -7.43 -13.17
CA THR A 111 1.25 -6.63 -14.33
C THR A 111 0.01 -5.78 -13.99
N TYR A 112 -0.99 -6.38 -13.35
CA TYR A 112 -2.21 -5.66 -12.98
C TYR A 112 -1.92 -4.48 -12.05
N ILE A 113 -1.22 -4.72 -10.94
CA ILE A 113 -0.98 -3.70 -9.89
C ILE A 113 0.04 -2.64 -10.33
N ALA A 114 1.11 -3.03 -11.04
CA ALA A 114 2.16 -2.09 -11.39
C ALA A 114 1.90 -1.33 -12.71
N LYS A 115 0.99 -1.80 -13.57
CA LYS A 115 0.74 -1.20 -14.88
C LYS A 115 -0.72 -0.84 -15.12
N GLU A 116 -1.65 -1.79 -14.99
CA GLU A 116 -3.05 -1.60 -15.40
C GLU A 116 -3.82 -0.72 -14.42
N VAL A 117 -3.68 -0.96 -13.11
CA VAL A 117 -4.31 -0.12 -12.08
C VAL A 117 -3.82 1.33 -12.16
N PRO A 118 -2.51 1.62 -12.21
CA PRO A 118 -2.03 2.99 -12.33
C PRO A 118 -2.48 3.70 -13.61
N ALA A 119 -2.50 3.00 -14.73
CA ALA A 119 -2.98 3.56 -16.00
C ALA A 119 -4.45 3.99 -15.90
N TYR A 120 -5.30 3.14 -15.29
CA TYR A 120 -6.70 3.47 -15.03
C TYR A 120 -6.84 4.67 -14.09
N ILE A 121 -6.10 4.67 -12.97
CA ILE A 121 -6.16 5.74 -11.96
C ILE A 121 -5.69 7.07 -12.55
N ASP A 122 -4.60 7.09 -13.30
CA ASP A 122 -4.09 8.30 -13.95
C ASP A 122 -5.01 8.85 -15.05
N LEU A 123 -5.87 8.00 -15.64
CA LEU A 123 -6.84 8.40 -16.64
C LEU A 123 -8.11 9.00 -16.01
N HIS A 124 -8.57 8.46 -14.88
CA HIS A 124 -9.88 8.79 -14.32
C HIS A 124 -9.82 9.71 -13.10
N TYR A 125 -8.63 9.93 -12.52
CA TYR A 125 -8.44 10.75 -11.33
C TYR A 125 -7.35 11.81 -11.53
N HIS A 126 -7.45 12.91 -10.82
CA HIS A 126 -6.46 13.99 -10.84
C HIS A 126 -5.20 13.58 -10.05
N THR A 127 -4.35 12.79 -10.67
CA THR A 127 -3.11 12.29 -10.07
C THR A 127 -1.87 12.97 -10.63
N ILE A 128 -0.85 13.19 -9.80
CA ILE A 128 0.45 13.64 -10.25
C ILE A 128 1.15 12.47 -10.97
N LYS A 129 1.23 12.53 -12.31
CA LYS A 129 1.77 11.47 -13.17
C LYS A 129 3.30 11.42 -13.15
N ASN A 130 3.86 11.28 -11.95
CA ASN A 130 5.30 11.25 -11.73
C ASN A 130 5.63 10.23 -10.64
N ARG A 131 6.70 9.45 -10.82
CA ARG A 131 7.16 8.47 -9.81
C ARG A 131 7.39 9.10 -8.42
N LYS A 132 7.86 10.35 -8.37
CA LYS A 132 8.08 11.10 -7.13
C LYS A 132 6.80 11.41 -6.33
N ALA A 133 5.64 11.14 -6.91
CA ALA A 133 4.32 11.29 -6.28
C ALA A 133 3.56 9.96 -6.20
N ARG A 134 4.25 8.82 -6.33
CA ARG A 134 3.67 7.48 -6.24
C ARG A 134 4.38 6.65 -5.20
N ALA A 135 3.61 6.06 -4.28
CA ALA A 135 4.08 5.10 -3.30
C ALA A 135 3.23 3.83 -3.34
N ILE A 136 3.82 2.71 -2.92
CA ILE A 136 3.13 1.43 -2.78
C ILE A 136 3.49 0.79 -1.45
N THR A 137 2.49 0.26 -0.74
CA THR A 137 2.67 -0.44 0.53
C THR A 137 1.50 -1.40 0.79
N GLY A 138 1.56 -2.16 1.84
CA GLY A 138 0.50 -3.05 2.27
C GLY A 138 0.85 -3.86 3.51
N LEU A 139 -0.07 -4.75 3.91
CA LEU A 139 0.10 -5.62 5.07
C LEU A 139 0.33 -7.09 4.66
N SER A 140 1.16 -7.83 5.38
CA SER A 140 1.34 -9.29 5.23
C SER A 140 1.70 -9.68 3.78
N MET A 141 0.83 -10.42 3.06
CA MET A 141 0.95 -10.66 1.62
C MET A 141 1.09 -9.32 0.85
N GLY A 142 0.32 -8.30 1.22
CA GLY A 142 0.44 -6.96 0.63
C GLY A 142 1.72 -6.22 1.04
N GLY A 143 2.30 -6.53 2.20
CA GLY A 143 3.61 -6.05 2.62
C GLY A 143 4.73 -6.64 1.77
N HIS A 144 4.66 -7.94 1.46
CA HIS A 144 5.49 -8.55 0.42
C HIS A 144 5.32 -7.79 -0.90
N GLY A 145 4.06 -7.64 -1.37
CA GLY A 145 3.76 -6.96 -2.63
C GLY A 145 4.28 -5.53 -2.69
N GLY A 146 4.18 -4.77 -1.59
CA GLY A 146 4.64 -3.38 -1.52
C GLY A 146 6.15 -3.25 -1.76
N LEU A 147 6.96 -4.07 -1.10
CA LEU A 147 8.42 -4.08 -1.31
C LEU A 147 8.80 -4.74 -2.64
N PHE A 148 8.21 -5.89 -2.96
CA PHE A 148 8.49 -6.62 -4.18
C PHE A 148 8.26 -5.78 -5.44
N LEU A 149 7.07 -5.18 -5.55
CA LEU A 149 6.73 -4.31 -6.66
C LEU A 149 7.51 -2.99 -6.64
N GLY A 150 7.73 -2.42 -5.44
CA GLY A 150 8.55 -1.23 -5.29
C GLY A 150 9.95 -1.42 -5.85
N PHE A 151 10.63 -2.52 -5.51
CA PHE A 151 11.97 -2.82 -5.98
C PHE A 151 12.05 -3.15 -7.47
N ARG A 152 11.07 -3.87 -8.00
CA ARG A 152 11.05 -4.26 -9.41
C ARG A 152 10.59 -3.16 -10.36
N HIS A 153 9.83 -2.19 -9.85
CA HIS A 153 9.26 -1.06 -10.60
C HIS A 153 9.70 0.29 -10.02
N ALA A 154 10.98 0.40 -9.63
CA ALA A 154 11.56 1.61 -9.09
C ALA A 154 11.61 2.78 -10.10
N ASP A 155 11.46 2.50 -11.38
CA ASP A 155 11.24 3.47 -12.45
C ASP A 155 9.86 4.12 -12.39
N PHE A 156 8.88 3.44 -11.79
CA PHE A 156 7.48 3.89 -11.70
C PHE A 156 7.09 4.39 -10.29
N PHE A 157 7.51 3.69 -9.22
CA PHE A 157 7.29 4.10 -7.84
C PHE A 157 8.50 4.88 -7.31
N GLY A 158 8.26 5.93 -6.52
CA GLY A 158 9.31 6.70 -5.86
C GLY A 158 9.49 6.32 -4.39
N ALA A 159 8.49 5.66 -3.81
CA ALA A 159 8.54 5.16 -2.44
C ALA A 159 7.82 3.82 -2.32
N CYS A 160 8.27 2.98 -1.38
CA CYS A 160 7.60 1.72 -1.07
C CYS A 160 7.64 1.40 0.42
N GLY A 161 6.75 0.52 0.85
CA GLY A 161 6.68 0.12 2.25
C GLY A 161 6.13 -1.28 2.47
N SER A 162 6.12 -1.70 3.75
CA SER A 162 5.60 -2.99 4.19
C SER A 162 5.22 -2.93 5.66
N MET A 163 4.07 -3.48 6.00
CA MET A 163 3.63 -3.72 7.37
C MET A 163 3.56 -5.24 7.60
N SER A 164 4.38 -5.78 8.48
CA SER A 164 4.43 -7.23 8.77
C SER A 164 4.55 -8.09 7.49
N GLY A 165 5.34 -7.66 6.51
CA GLY A 165 5.46 -8.33 5.21
C GLY A 165 6.16 -9.68 5.27
N VAL A 166 5.77 -10.60 4.39
CA VAL A 166 6.51 -11.86 4.20
C VAL A 166 7.70 -11.58 3.28
N THR A 167 8.82 -11.17 3.86
CA THR A 167 10.02 -10.75 3.12
C THR A 167 10.81 -11.92 2.54
N ASP A 168 10.66 -13.12 3.11
CA ASP A 168 11.15 -14.39 2.58
C ASP A 168 9.98 -15.37 2.40
N LEU A 169 9.64 -15.66 1.14
CA LEU A 169 8.53 -16.57 0.81
C LEU A 169 8.81 -18.02 1.24
N TYR A 170 10.07 -18.43 1.25
CA TYR A 170 10.45 -19.79 1.64
C TYR A 170 10.13 -20.07 3.12
N PHE A 171 10.13 -19.05 3.98
CA PHE A 171 9.72 -19.16 5.37
C PHE A 171 8.28 -19.68 5.53
N THR A 172 7.40 -19.36 4.58
CA THR A 172 5.98 -19.75 4.58
C THR A 172 5.63 -20.78 3.50
N ARG A 173 6.62 -21.52 2.96
CA ARG A 173 6.52 -22.38 1.78
C ARG A 173 5.33 -23.38 1.78
N ASN A 174 4.92 -23.85 2.93
CA ASN A 174 3.82 -24.83 3.08
C ASN A 174 2.45 -24.16 3.37
N LYS A 175 2.36 -22.83 3.28
CA LYS A 175 1.16 -22.06 3.67
C LYS A 175 0.76 -21.07 2.57
N TYR A 176 -0.42 -20.53 2.70
CA TYR A 176 -0.90 -19.37 1.96
C TYR A 176 -0.91 -19.53 0.43
N ASP A 177 -1.14 -20.77 -0.05
CA ASP A 177 -1.20 -21.13 -1.48
C ASP A 177 0.08 -20.80 -2.30
N LEU A 178 1.21 -20.53 -1.65
CA LEU A 178 2.44 -20.12 -2.36
C LEU A 178 2.89 -21.16 -3.40
N MET A 179 2.82 -22.46 -3.09
CA MET A 179 3.17 -23.48 -4.07
C MET A 179 2.29 -23.45 -5.32
N LYS A 180 1.02 -23.03 -5.19
CA LYS A 180 0.13 -22.83 -6.36
C LYS A 180 0.53 -21.61 -7.19
N ARG A 181 1.27 -20.66 -6.62
CA ARG A 181 1.66 -19.41 -7.27
C ARG A 181 3.06 -19.43 -7.85
N ILE A 182 4.01 -20.03 -7.17
CA ILE A 182 5.43 -20.02 -7.58
C ILE A 182 6.01 -21.42 -7.81
N GLY A 183 5.22 -22.47 -7.60
CA GLY A 183 5.59 -23.85 -7.88
C GLY A 183 6.21 -24.58 -6.70
N ASP A 184 6.63 -25.81 -6.95
CA ASP A 184 7.24 -26.70 -5.97
C ASP A 184 8.60 -26.18 -5.49
N THR A 185 8.92 -26.38 -4.21
CA THR A 185 10.15 -25.86 -3.59
C THR A 185 11.44 -26.47 -4.12
N ILE A 186 11.38 -27.66 -4.72
CA ILE A 186 12.53 -28.37 -5.27
C ILE A 186 12.61 -28.13 -6.78
N LYS A 187 11.52 -28.43 -7.49
CA LYS A 187 11.47 -28.31 -8.97
C LYS A 187 11.55 -26.87 -9.46
N ASN A 188 11.08 -25.93 -8.66
CA ASN A 188 11.01 -24.51 -8.98
C ASN A 188 11.79 -23.66 -7.96
N ALA A 189 12.91 -24.18 -7.42
CA ALA A 189 13.69 -23.52 -6.36
C ALA A 189 14.08 -22.06 -6.72
N ASP A 190 14.41 -21.78 -7.98
CA ASP A 190 14.76 -20.44 -8.43
C ASP A 190 13.57 -19.47 -8.32
N ASN A 191 12.32 -19.93 -8.47
CA ASN A 191 11.15 -19.06 -8.29
C ASN A 191 11.09 -18.56 -6.84
N TRP A 192 11.31 -19.44 -5.86
CA TRP A 192 11.30 -19.07 -4.44
C TRP A 192 12.35 -18.01 -4.14
N LYS A 193 13.51 -18.10 -4.74
CA LYS A 193 14.56 -17.10 -4.65
C LYS A 193 14.17 -15.80 -5.35
N ASN A 194 13.71 -15.88 -6.60
CA ASN A 194 13.48 -14.72 -7.46
C ASN A 194 12.28 -13.87 -7.04
N TYR A 195 11.32 -14.47 -6.31
CA TYR A 195 10.12 -13.77 -5.83
C TYR A 195 10.19 -13.37 -4.35
N SER A 196 11.20 -13.82 -3.58
CA SER A 196 11.41 -13.36 -2.19
C SER A 196 12.07 -12.00 -2.15
N VAL A 197 11.48 -11.06 -1.41
CA VAL A 197 11.96 -9.67 -1.26
C VAL A 197 13.42 -9.63 -0.82
N ILE A 198 13.79 -10.50 0.12
CA ILE A 198 15.16 -10.57 0.67
C ILE A 198 16.22 -10.87 -0.40
N ASN A 199 15.84 -11.44 -1.54
CA ASN A 199 16.75 -11.71 -2.66
C ASN A 199 16.59 -10.67 -3.78
N VAL A 200 15.37 -10.19 -4.02
CA VAL A 200 15.12 -9.14 -5.02
C VAL A 200 15.90 -7.87 -4.72
N ILE A 201 16.11 -7.56 -3.45
CA ILE A 201 16.85 -6.37 -3.00
C ILE A 201 18.33 -6.36 -3.48
N ASP A 202 18.91 -7.50 -3.83
CA ASP A 202 20.28 -7.57 -4.33
C ASP A 202 20.48 -6.84 -5.65
N ASN A 203 19.42 -6.77 -6.46
CA ASN A 203 19.46 -6.22 -7.82
C ASN A 203 18.70 -4.89 -7.95
N TYR A 204 18.14 -4.35 -6.86
CA TYR A 204 17.42 -3.10 -6.97
C TYR A 204 18.38 -1.90 -7.17
N PRO A 205 18.02 -0.88 -7.99
CA PRO A 205 18.87 0.28 -8.20
C PRO A 205 19.02 1.09 -6.90
N LYS A 206 20.25 1.26 -6.41
CA LYS A 206 20.54 2.00 -5.18
C LYS A 206 20.02 3.44 -5.26
N ASP A 207 19.55 3.95 -4.12
CA ASP A 207 19.05 5.32 -3.94
C ASP A 207 17.87 5.71 -4.84
N SER A 208 17.21 4.72 -5.43
CA SER A 208 16.07 4.97 -6.32
C SER A 208 14.75 5.16 -5.58
N LEU A 209 14.60 4.61 -4.37
CA LEU A 209 13.38 4.59 -3.58
C LEU A 209 13.55 5.16 -2.18
N ALA A 210 12.49 5.81 -1.68
CA ALA A 210 12.30 5.99 -0.24
C ALA A 210 11.59 4.74 0.31
N ILE A 211 12.18 4.10 1.31
CA ILE A 211 11.75 2.79 1.81
C ILE A 211 11.39 2.88 3.29
N ILE A 212 10.21 2.39 3.66
CA ILE A 212 9.79 2.22 5.04
C ILE A 212 9.19 0.83 5.25
N PHE A 213 9.57 0.13 6.31
CA PHE A 213 8.86 -1.07 6.69
C PHE A 213 8.89 -1.29 8.21
N ASP A 214 7.90 -2.04 8.68
CA ASP A 214 7.71 -2.27 10.11
C ASP A 214 7.08 -3.65 10.37
N CYS A 215 7.27 -4.13 11.59
CA CYS A 215 6.70 -5.39 12.05
C CYS A 215 6.41 -5.32 13.56
N GLY A 216 5.33 -5.98 14.00
CA GLY A 216 5.11 -6.19 15.42
C GLY A 216 6.20 -7.09 16.02
N ASN A 217 6.67 -6.79 17.22
CA ASN A 217 7.74 -7.60 17.84
C ASN A 217 7.27 -9.01 18.24
N GLU A 218 5.96 -9.23 18.37
CA GLU A 218 5.32 -10.55 18.61
C GLU A 218 4.70 -11.15 17.33
N ASP A 219 4.95 -10.54 16.17
CA ASP A 219 4.49 -11.02 14.88
C ASP A 219 5.32 -12.26 14.45
N PRO A 220 4.71 -13.33 13.93
CA PRO A 220 5.46 -14.50 13.43
C PRO A 220 6.48 -14.16 12.33
N PHE A 221 6.34 -13.02 11.66
CA PHE A 221 7.26 -12.56 10.61
C PHE A 221 8.32 -11.57 11.10
N ALA A 222 8.39 -11.27 12.41
CA ALA A 222 9.39 -10.33 12.96
C ALA A 222 10.83 -10.77 12.60
N GLY A 223 11.14 -12.05 12.68
CA GLY A 223 12.47 -12.59 12.35
C GLY A 223 12.90 -12.28 10.94
N ILE A 224 12.09 -12.61 9.94
CA ILE A 224 12.43 -12.38 8.51
C ILE A 224 12.45 -10.88 8.14
N ASN A 225 11.71 -10.03 8.85
CA ASN A 225 11.80 -8.57 8.69
C ASN A 225 13.12 -8.02 9.26
N ARG A 226 13.58 -8.52 10.41
CA ARG A 226 14.91 -8.20 10.95
C ARG A 226 16.04 -8.63 10.02
N GLU A 227 15.92 -9.81 9.41
CA GLU A 227 16.90 -10.31 8.42
C GLU A 227 16.98 -9.38 7.21
N LEU A 228 15.84 -8.93 6.66
CA LEU A 228 15.82 -7.94 5.59
C LEU A 228 16.49 -6.63 6.02
N HIS A 229 16.13 -6.10 7.20
CA HIS A 229 16.75 -4.89 7.77
C HIS A 229 18.28 -5.03 7.84
N GLN A 230 18.79 -6.12 8.42
CA GLN A 230 20.21 -6.36 8.53
C GLN A 230 20.90 -6.49 7.16
N LYS A 231 20.23 -7.12 6.19
CA LYS A 231 20.73 -7.21 4.81
C LYS A 231 20.81 -5.83 4.15
N MET A 232 19.78 -5.01 4.31
CA MET A 232 19.77 -3.65 3.75
C MET A 232 20.86 -2.76 4.37
N LEU A 233 21.13 -2.89 5.68
CA LEU A 233 22.27 -2.21 6.33
C LEU A 233 23.61 -2.63 5.73
N LYS A 234 23.83 -3.95 5.52
CA LYS A 234 25.06 -4.47 4.87
C LYS A 234 25.23 -3.95 3.44
N LEU A 235 24.13 -3.84 2.70
CA LEU A 235 24.12 -3.31 1.33
C LEU A 235 24.17 -1.78 1.27
N LYS A 236 24.13 -1.10 2.43
CA LYS A 236 24.08 0.36 2.55
C LYS A 236 22.88 0.98 1.80
N ILE A 237 21.73 0.32 1.88
CA ILE A 237 20.46 0.80 1.30
C ILE A 237 19.75 1.63 2.36
N PRO A 238 19.51 2.94 2.14
CA PRO A 238 18.78 3.79 3.08
C PRO A 238 17.33 3.33 3.23
N HIS A 239 16.85 3.17 4.46
CA HIS A 239 15.49 2.79 4.77
C HIS A 239 15.12 3.12 6.21
N ASP A 240 13.83 3.32 6.46
CA ASP A 240 13.26 3.40 7.79
C ASP A 240 12.73 2.02 8.19
N TYR A 241 13.22 1.49 9.31
CA TYR A 241 12.73 0.25 9.90
C TYR A 241 12.30 0.46 11.33
N THR A 242 11.12 -0.05 11.70
CA THR A 242 10.59 0.08 13.06
C THR A 242 9.97 -1.23 13.53
N GLU A 243 10.30 -1.64 14.74
CA GLU A 243 9.54 -2.65 15.49
C GLU A 243 8.76 -1.97 16.60
N ARG A 244 7.51 -2.35 16.76
CA ARG A 244 6.62 -1.86 17.80
C ARG A 244 5.94 -3.03 18.51
N PRO A 245 5.49 -2.88 19.79
CA PRO A 245 4.62 -3.88 20.41
C PRO A 245 3.42 -4.19 19.53
N GLY A 246 3.13 -5.49 19.32
CA GLY A 246 1.99 -5.95 18.56
C GLY A 246 2.24 -7.24 17.80
N THR A 247 1.15 -7.79 17.28
CA THR A 247 1.08 -9.08 16.60
C THR A 247 0.57 -8.94 15.17
N HIS A 248 0.36 -10.06 14.46
CA HIS A 248 -0.11 -10.10 13.07
C HIS A 248 -1.62 -9.85 12.97
N ASN A 249 -2.08 -8.64 13.24
CA ASN A 249 -3.50 -8.30 13.28
C ASN A 249 -3.82 -6.88 12.81
N TRP A 250 -5.12 -6.59 12.64
CA TRP A 250 -5.61 -5.30 12.16
C TRP A 250 -5.38 -4.14 13.15
N ASP A 251 -5.27 -4.39 14.45
CA ASP A 251 -4.96 -3.35 15.44
C ASP A 251 -3.55 -2.81 15.20
N TYR A 252 -2.60 -3.71 14.95
CA TYR A 252 -1.24 -3.33 14.57
C TYR A 252 -1.21 -2.59 13.23
N TRP A 253 -1.82 -3.16 12.19
CA TRP A 253 -1.76 -2.57 10.83
C TRP A 253 -2.51 -1.25 10.71
N GLY A 254 -3.63 -1.08 11.44
CA GLY A 254 -4.37 0.18 11.50
C GLY A 254 -3.58 1.31 12.16
N ASN A 255 -2.71 0.99 13.11
CA ASN A 255 -1.74 1.92 13.69
C ASN A 255 -0.57 2.17 12.72
N ALA A 256 0.03 1.11 12.19
CA ALA A 256 1.22 1.16 11.35
C ALA A 256 1.04 1.96 10.06
N VAL A 257 -0.13 1.86 9.42
CA VAL A 257 -0.41 2.56 8.16
C VAL A 257 -0.31 4.07 8.29
N GLN A 258 -0.65 4.65 9.44
CA GLN A 258 -0.56 6.10 9.69
C GLN A 258 0.89 6.60 9.60
N TYR A 259 1.85 5.86 10.18
CA TYR A 259 3.28 6.19 10.10
C TYR A 259 3.78 6.09 8.66
N GLN A 260 3.35 5.09 7.91
CA GLN A 260 3.76 4.93 6.52
C GLN A 260 3.16 6.02 5.62
N LEU A 261 1.89 6.39 5.80
CA LEU A 261 1.26 7.49 5.06
C LEU A 261 1.96 8.83 5.34
N LEU A 262 2.32 9.11 6.60
CA LEU A 262 3.09 10.30 6.96
C LEU A 262 4.50 10.30 6.32
N PHE A 263 5.19 9.15 6.33
CA PHE A 263 6.47 8.98 5.65
C PHE A 263 6.36 9.30 4.15
N PHE A 264 5.37 8.74 3.47
CA PHE A 264 5.14 8.99 2.05
C PHE A 264 4.79 10.46 1.78
N ARG A 265 3.96 11.08 2.62
CA ARG A 265 3.65 12.51 2.48
C ARG A 265 4.91 13.38 2.60
N ASN A 266 5.77 13.09 3.55
CA ASN A 266 7.03 13.80 3.73
C ASN A 266 7.96 13.61 2.52
N TYR A 267 8.01 12.38 1.97
CA TYR A 267 8.73 12.11 0.73
C TYR A 267 8.18 12.94 -0.45
N PHE A 268 6.86 12.93 -0.67
CA PHE A 268 6.23 13.69 -1.75
C PHE A 268 6.50 15.19 -1.66
N ASN A 269 6.46 15.75 -0.46
CA ASN A 269 6.76 17.17 -0.23
C ASN A 269 8.22 17.51 -0.60
N LYS A 270 9.19 16.72 -0.11
CA LYS A 270 10.62 16.92 -0.41
C LYS A 270 10.93 16.78 -1.91
N ALA A 271 10.27 15.84 -2.57
CA ALA A 271 10.48 15.58 -3.99
C ALA A 271 9.92 16.69 -4.90
N ASN A 272 8.88 17.40 -4.45
CA ASN A 272 8.27 18.52 -5.18
C ASN A 272 8.99 19.86 -4.94
N THR A 273 9.72 20.03 -3.83
CA THR A 273 10.46 21.25 -3.51
C THR A 273 11.86 21.31 -4.15
N ARG A 274 12.38 20.19 -4.65
CA ARG A 274 13.63 20.13 -5.40
C ARG A 274 13.34 20.26 -6.91
N LYS A 275 12.95 21.49 -7.34
CA LYS A 275 12.89 21.88 -8.74
C LYS A 275 14.24 22.38 -9.22
#